data_e55723f0c1b56fc115bfce7755f089dd
#
_entry.id   e55723f0c1b56fc115bfce7755f089dd
#
_cell.length_a   1.000
_cell.length_b   1.000
_cell.length_c   1.000
_cell.angle_alpha   90.00
_cell.angle_beta   90.00
_cell.angle_gamma   90.00
#
_symmetry.space_group_name_H-M   'P 1'
#
loop_
_entity.id
_entity.type
_entity.pdbx_description
1 polymer ?
#
loop_
_entity_poly.entity_id
_entity_poly.type
_entity_poly.pdbx_seq_one_letter_code
_entity_poly.pdbx_strand_id
1 'polypeptide(L)'
;MPGSPASGPATTLPLAACGFSHAGRQREENEDAFGSFLDERLFIVADGMGGHNAGEVASVMAVDALETFFRSYHADPRQPWPHQVDSELSLGANLLRVGVKVANDKIRAAAKQDRAKNRMGTTIVALAVGDAQVTVAHAGDSRCYRLRGDELKRLTRDHSIVEEMIAARPEMTDAEIAAFAHRNVVTRSLGSKEEVDPAMLVEPLEGGDVYLVCSDGLWGSVPDEKMKGIIRSTPDLDAACQLLIDAANEAGGPDNITAVLVRVG
;
A
#
# COMPACT_ATOMS: atom_id res chain seq x y z
N MET A 1 35.28 2.84 -32.93
CA MET A 1 34.64 3.23 -31.68
C MET A 1 33.23 3.71 -32.02
N PRO A 2 32.16 2.93 -31.85
CA PRO A 2 30.79 3.49 -31.94
C PRO A 2 30.47 4.19 -30.64
N GLY A 3 30.09 5.47 -30.77
CA GLY A 3 29.73 6.32 -29.63
C GLY A 3 28.50 5.78 -28.89
N SER A 4 28.59 5.71 -27.55
CA SER A 4 27.45 5.53 -26.69
C SER A 4 26.39 6.61 -26.97
N PRO A 5 25.10 6.26 -27.07
CA PRO A 5 24.07 7.27 -27.12
C PRO A 5 24.08 8.06 -25.81
N ALA A 6 24.21 9.36 -25.91
CA ALA A 6 24.04 10.27 -24.80
C ALA A 6 22.58 10.08 -24.26
N SER A 7 22.44 9.59 -23.05
CA SER A 7 21.16 9.60 -22.35
C SER A 7 20.80 11.07 -22.08
N GLY A 8 19.84 11.60 -22.85
CA GLY A 8 19.21 12.87 -22.53
C GLY A 8 18.65 12.84 -21.09
N PRO A 9 18.37 13.99 -20.47
CA PRO A 9 17.78 14.03 -19.14
C PRO A 9 16.48 13.21 -19.17
N ALA A 10 16.37 12.24 -18.27
CA ALA A 10 15.16 11.46 -18.12
C ALA A 10 14.01 12.42 -17.82
N THR A 11 13.04 12.50 -18.73
CA THR A 11 11.87 13.36 -18.52
C THR A 11 10.99 12.66 -17.52
N THR A 12 10.92 13.20 -16.31
CA THR A 12 10.03 12.71 -15.25
C THR A 12 8.58 12.80 -15.73
N LEU A 13 7.89 11.66 -15.83
CA LEU A 13 6.49 11.61 -16.23
C LEU A 13 5.61 12.31 -15.19
N PRO A 14 4.63 13.16 -15.61
CA PRO A 14 3.71 13.80 -14.68
C PRO A 14 2.81 12.76 -14.00
N LEU A 15 2.39 13.06 -12.78
CA LEU A 15 1.49 12.24 -12.01
C LEU A 15 0.22 13.01 -11.70
N ALA A 16 -0.90 12.30 -11.72
CA ALA A 16 -2.15 12.73 -11.09
C ALA A 16 -2.58 11.65 -10.10
N ALA A 17 -3.09 12.04 -8.96
CA ALA A 17 -3.52 11.09 -7.94
C ALA A 17 -4.72 11.61 -7.16
N CYS A 18 -5.54 10.69 -6.66
CA CYS A 18 -6.61 10.93 -5.72
C CYS A 18 -6.65 9.82 -4.68
N GLY A 19 -7.29 10.08 -3.54
CA GLY A 19 -7.51 9.07 -2.52
C GLY A 19 -8.81 9.34 -1.77
N PHE A 20 -9.57 8.28 -1.47
CA PHE A 20 -10.76 8.31 -0.64
C PHE A 20 -10.74 7.18 0.37
N SER A 21 -11.32 7.47 1.55
CA SER A 21 -11.50 6.50 2.62
C SER A 21 -12.90 6.64 3.21
N HIS A 22 -13.51 5.52 3.58
CA HIS A 22 -14.85 5.45 4.15
C HIS A 22 -14.93 4.33 5.19
N ALA A 23 -15.64 4.58 6.30
CA ALA A 23 -15.80 3.58 7.38
C ALA A 23 -16.51 2.28 6.95
N GLY A 24 -17.12 2.25 5.75
CA GLY A 24 -18.01 1.17 5.36
C GLY A 24 -19.42 1.40 5.91
N ARG A 25 -20.22 0.31 5.90
CA ARG A 25 -21.61 0.36 6.41
C ARG A 25 -21.80 -0.39 7.72
N GLN A 26 -20.80 -1.18 8.15
CA GLN A 26 -20.91 -2.05 9.31
C GLN A 26 -19.95 -1.66 10.44
N ARG A 27 -18.97 -0.80 10.17
CA ARG A 27 -18.03 -0.29 11.17
C ARG A 27 -18.49 1.10 11.65
N GLU A 28 -18.31 1.38 12.93
CA GLU A 28 -18.59 2.69 13.53
C GLU A 28 -17.40 3.65 13.31
N GLU A 29 -16.20 3.13 13.32
CA GLU A 29 -14.94 3.88 13.19
C GLU A 29 -14.20 3.50 11.92
N ASN A 30 -13.36 4.39 11.45
CA ASN A 30 -12.48 4.14 10.31
C ASN A 30 -11.03 4.08 10.80
N GLU A 31 -10.48 2.87 10.85
CA GLU A 31 -9.11 2.62 11.26
C GLU A 31 -8.11 2.62 10.08
N ASP A 32 -8.60 2.81 8.84
CA ASP A 32 -7.75 3.01 7.68
C ASP A 32 -7.15 4.42 7.65
N ALA A 33 -5.92 4.53 7.15
CA ALA A 33 -5.30 5.80 6.80
C ALA A 33 -4.67 5.71 5.41
N PHE A 34 -4.60 6.85 4.70
CA PHE A 34 -3.90 6.93 3.43
C PHE A 34 -3.10 8.22 3.29
N GLY A 35 -2.13 8.21 2.39
CA GLY A 35 -1.35 9.38 1.98
C GLY A 35 -1.21 9.43 0.47
N SER A 36 -1.40 10.62 -0.10
CA SER A 36 -1.19 10.91 -1.52
C SER A 36 -0.29 12.14 -1.63
N PHE A 37 1.01 11.91 -1.66
CA PHE A 37 2.05 12.95 -1.59
C PHE A 37 2.70 13.09 -2.97
N LEU A 38 2.11 13.95 -3.80
CA LEU A 38 2.54 14.14 -5.20
C LEU A 38 3.97 14.67 -5.31
N ASP A 39 4.36 15.59 -4.44
CA ASP A 39 5.71 16.19 -4.45
C ASP A 39 6.78 15.14 -4.11
N GLU A 40 6.49 14.24 -3.18
CA GLU A 40 7.34 13.11 -2.80
C GLU A 40 7.19 11.91 -3.73
N ARG A 41 6.20 11.94 -4.64
CA ARG A 41 5.80 10.84 -5.52
C ARG A 41 5.55 9.55 -4.74
N LEU A 42 4.91 9.69 -3.56
CA LEU A 42 4.68 8.63 -2.56
C LEU A 42 3.18 8.48 -2.28
N PHE A 43 2.68 7.26 -2.36
CA PHE A 43 1.28 6.92 -2.15
C PHE A 43 1.18 5.73 -1.21
N ILE A 44 0.34 5.85 -0.17
CA ILE A 44 0.32 4.91 0.95
C ILE A 44 -1.13 4.59 1.30
N VAL A 45 -1.39 3.32 1.63
CA VAL A 45 -2.58 2.88 2.36
C VAL A 45 -2.12 2.02 3.53
N ALA A 46 -2.73 2.24 4.68
CA ALA A 46 -2.48 1.53 5.92
C ALA A 46 -3.83 1.18 6.56
N ASP A 47 -4.07 -0.10 6.82
CA ASP A 47 -5.28 -0.62 7.46
C ASP A 47 -4.94 -0.96 8.90
N GLY A 48 -5.57 -0.23 9.81
CA GLY A 48 -5.30 -0.29 11.23
C GLY A 48 -6.00 -1.44 11.92
N MET A 49 -5.31 -2.09 12.84
CA MET A 49 -5.86 -3.18 13.65
C MET A 49 -5.56 -2.98 15.13
N GLY A 50 -6.59 -3.14 15.96
CA GLY A 50 -6.46 -2.99 17.42
C GLY A 50 -7.82 -2.75 18.06
N GLY A 51 -7.91 -2.79 19.39
CA GLY A 51 -9.13 -2.43 20.10
C GLY A 51 -9.13 -0.94 20.49
N HIS A 52 -10.31 -0.29 20.53
CA HIS A 52 -10.47 1.08 21.06
C HIS A 52 -9.55 2.11 20.39
N ASN A 53 -9.78 2.49 19.15
CA ASN A 53 -9.02 3.48 18.36
C ASN A 53 -7.51 3.20 18.22
N ALA A 54 -7.04 2.02 18.62
CA ALA A 54 -5.63 1.71 18.56
C ALA A 54 -5.16 1.42 17.11
N GLY A 55 -6.05 0.89 16.27
CA GLY A 55 -5.82 0.68 14.85
C GLY A 55 -5.68 1.99 14.10
N GLU A 56 -6.60 2.94 14.30
CA GLU A 56 -6.54 4.30 13.71
C GLU A 56 -5.21 4.99 14.04
N VAL A 57 -4.81 4.95 15.32
CA VAL A 57 -3.53 5.54 15.73
C VAL A 57 -2.35 4.88 15.01
N ALA A 58 -2.36 3.56 14.84
CA ALA A 58 -1.28 2.84 14.20
C ALA A 58 -1.20 3.15 12.69
N SER A 59 -2.33 3.17 11.99
CA SER A 59 -2.40 3.45 10.55
C SER A 59 -1.97 4.89 10.24
N VAL A 60 -2.48 5.88 10.98
CA VAL A 60 -2.06 7.29 10.85
C VAL A 60 -0.57 7.44 11.14
N MET A 61 -0.06 6.83 12.22
CA MET A 61 1.37 6.88 12.54
C MET A 61 2.25 6.25 11.44
N ALA A 62 1.77 5.19 10.77
CA ALA A 62 2.52 4.58 9.67
C ALA A 62 2.65 5.52 8.48
N VAL A 63 1.54 6.16 8.08
CA VAL A 63 1.50 7.13 6.97
C VAL A 63 2.39 8.32 7.28
N ASP A 64 2.22 8.95 8.44
CA ASP A 64 2.98 10.15 8.86
C ASP A 64 4.48 9.86 8.99
N ALA A 65 4.83 8.68 9.50
CA ALA A 65 6.22 8.30 9.69
C ALA A 65 6.95 8.14 8.34
N LEU A 66 6.27 7.49 7.38
CA LEU A 66 6.84 7.25 6.05
C LEU A 66 6.95 8.56 5.27
N GLU A 67 5.92 9.40 5.28
CA GLU A 67 5.95 10.73 4.67
C GLU A 67 7.08 11.59 5.25
N THR A 68 7.13 11.71 6.58
CA THR A 68 8.16 12.49 7.28
C THR A 68 9.56 12.02 6.89
N PHE A 69 9.78 10.71 6.81
CA PHE A 69 11.06 10.15 6.43
C PHE A 69 11.44 10.51 4.98
N PHE A 70 10.49 10.38 4.04
CA PHE A 70 10.72 10.77 2.64
C PHE A 70 11.06 12.25 2.51
N ARG A 71 10.28 13.13 3.13
CA ARG A 71 10.53 14.58 3.13
C ARG A 71 11.89 14.94 3.74
N SER A 72 12.23 14.34 4.88
CA SER A 72 13.52 14.61 5.53
C SER A 72 14.69 14.22 4.65
N TYR A 73 14.57 13.08 3.94
CA TYR A 73 15.60 12.61 3.04
C TYR A 73 15.73 13.50 1.79
N HIS A 74 14.62 13.95 1.21
CA HIS A 74 14.65 14.89 0.08
C HIS A 74 15.25 16.24 0.48
N ALA A 75 15.02 16.70 1.71
CA ALA A 75 15.59 17.96 2.23
C ALA A 75 17.10 17.82 2.52
N ASP A 76 17.57 16.69 3.03
CA ASP A 76 18.99 16.39 3.24
C ASP A 76 19.34 14.94 2.87
N PRO A 77 19.72 14.67 1.61
CA PRO A 77 20.12 13.33 1.17
C PRO A 77 21.37 12.76 1.84
N ARG A 78 22.11 13.58 2.61
CA ARG A 78 23.33 13.16 3.32
C ARG A 78 23.06 12.79 4.77
N GLN A 79 21.82 12.88 5.24
CA GLN A 79 21.47 12.45 6.58
C GLN A 79 21.79 10.96 6.78
N PRO A 80 22.21 10.55 7.99
CA PRO A 80 22.47 9.15 8.28
C PRO A 80 21.18 8.32 8.17
N TRP A 81 21.29 7.14 7.60
CA TRP A 81 20.18 6.20 7.54
C TRP A 81 19.88 5.62 8.93
N PRO A 82 18.63 5.63 9.39
CA PRO A 82 18.25 5.08 10.70
C PRO A 82 18.30 3.55 10.76
N HIS A 83 18.27 2.88 9.58
CA HIS A 83 18.42 1.44 9.43
C HIS A 83 19.40 1.11 8.30
N GLN A 84 19.88 -0.13 8.30
CA GLN A 84 20.79 -0.61 7.26
C GLN A 84 20.12 -0.54 5.87
N VAL A 85 20.82 0.06 4.92
CA VAL A 85 20.47 0.07 3.50
C VAL A 85 20.98 -1.21 2.81
N ASP A 86 20.30 -1.57 1.74
CA ASP A 86 20.72 -2.66 0.86
C ASP A 86 21.36 -2.07 -0.41
N SER A 87 22.61 -2.40 -0.65
CA SER A 87 23.38 -1.90 -1.80
C SER A 87 22.87 -2.38 -3.16
N GLU A 88 22.10 -3.47 -3.17
CA GLU A 88 21.50 -4.02 -4.40
C GLU A 88 20.18 -3.30 -4.77
N LEU A 89 19.60 -2.55 -3.84
CA LEU A 89 18.35 -1.82 -4.06
C LEU A 89 18.62 -0.40 -4.56
N SER A 90 17.73 0.11 -5.39
CA SER A 90 17.71 1.53 -5.77
C SER A 90 17.48 2.44 -4.55
N LEU A 91 17.79 3.73 -4.71
CA LEU A 91 17.52 4.72 -3.67
C LEU A 91 16.05 4.72 -3.25
N GLY A 92 15.10 4.75 -4.21
CA GLY A 92 13.66 4.73 -3.91
C GLY A 92 13.22 3.46 -3.18
N ALA A 93 13.79 2.31 -3.52
CA ALA A 93 13.53 1.05 -2.82
C ALA A 93 14.05 1.07 -1.38
N ASN A 94 15.26 1.61 -1.15
CA ASN A 94 15.80 1.78 0.19
C ASN A 94 14.99 2.78 1.02
N LEU A 95 14.52 3.87 0.41
CA LEU A 95 13.64 4.85 1.09
C LEU A 95 12.36 4.18 1.59
N LEU A 96 11.68 3.39 0.74
CA LEU A 96 10.50 2.65 1.17
C LEU A 96 10.83 1.62 2.24
N ARG A 97 11.84 0.78 2.03
CA ARG A 97 12.21 -0.27 2.98
C ARG A 97 12.56 0.28 4.35
N VAL A 98 13.41 1.30 4.40
CA VAL A 98 13.83 1.94 5.66
C VAL A 98 12.68 2.73 6.27
N GLY A 99 11.90 3.46 5.48
CA GLY A 99 10.73 4.20 5.96
C GLY A 99 9.69 3.31 6.64
N VAL A 100 9.42 2.11 6.09
CA VAL A 100 8.54 1.12 6.72
C VAL A 100 9.10 0.64 8.07
N LYS A 101 10.43 0.43 8.17
CA LYS A 101 11.07 0.08 9.45
C LYS A 101 10.96 1.21 10.47
N VAL A 102 11.17 2.46 10.05
CA VAL A 102 10.99 3.65 10.91
C VAL A 102 9.55 3.75 11.40
N ALA A 103 8.57 3.49 10.55
CA ALA A 103 7.16 3.47 10.94
C ALA A 103 6.89 2.39 11.99
N ASN A 104 7.40 1.17 11.78
CA ASN A 104 7.29 0.08 12.76
C ASN A 104 7.86 0.46 14.12
N ASP A 105 9.05 1.06 14.15
CA ASP A 105 9.69 1.47 15.41
C ASP A 105 8.88 2.52 16.17
N LYS A 106 8.31 3.52 15.45
CA LYS A 106 7.46 4.54 16.04
C LYS A 106 6.19 3.95 16.65
N ILE A 107 5.49 3.07 15.91
CA ILE A 107 4.28 2.39 16.40
C ILE A 107 4.60 1.58 17.64
N ARG A 108 5.67 0.80 17.63
CA ARG A 108 6.09 0.00 18.80
C ARG A 108 6.50 0.84 19.99
N ALA A 109 7.17 1.96 19.77
CA ALA A 109 7.53 2.88 20.83
C ALA A 109 6.28 3.46 21.51
N ALA A 110 5.28 3.86 20.73
CA ALA A 110 4.01 4.36 21.24
C ALA A 110 3.21 3.26 21.98
N ALA A 111 3.17 2.04 21.44
CA ALA A 111 2.51 0.89 22.09
C ALA A 111 3.11 0.53 23.45
N LYS A 112 4.43 0.69 23.62
CA LYS A 112 5.11 0.45 24.91
C LYS A 112 4.78 1.50 25.96
N GLN A 113 4.46 2.73 25.56
CA GLN A 113 4.18 3.84 26.47
C GLN A 113 2.75 3.83 27.01
N ASP A 114 1.81 3.23 26.26
CA ASP A 114 0.40 3.22 26.60
C ASP A 114 -0.18 1.80 26.56
N ARG A 115 -0.60 1.30 27.74
CA ARG A 115 -1.19 -0.05 27.84
C ARG A 115 -2.46 -0.24 27.00
N ALA A 116 -3.22 0.83 26.78
CA ALA A 116 -4.42 0.78 25.95
C ALA A 116 -4.07 0.52 24.46
N LYS A 117 -2.87 0.88 24.05
CA LYS A 117 -2.32 0.72 22.69
C LYS A 117 -1.40 -0.50 22.52
N ASN A 118 -1.28 -1.34 23.53
CA ASN A 118 -0.29 -2.44 23.58
C ASN A 118 -0.43 -3.47 22.43
N ARG A 119 -1.58 -3.49 21.74
CA ARG A 119 -1.84 -4.40 20.60
C ARG A 119 -2.13 -3.67 19.30
N MET A 120 -1.80 -2.39 19.24
CA MET A 120 -1.99 -1.65 18.00
C MET A 120 -1.02 -2.13 16.93
N GLY A 121 -1.52 -2.24 15.74
CA GLY A 121 -0.77 -2.57 14.54
C GLY A 121 -1.47 -2.05 13.31
N THR A 122 -0.81 -2.15 12.18
CA THR A 122 -1.39 -1.77 10.91
C THR A 122 -0.73 -2.55 9.78
N THR A 123 -1.48 -2.81 8.71
CA THR A 123 -0.87 -3.13 7.43
C THR A 123 -0.16 -1.91 6.87
N ILE A 124 0.60 -2.07 5.84
CA ILE A 124 1.07 -0.98 4.98
C ILE A 124 1.25 -1.49 3.56
N VAL A 125 0.83 -0.70 2.60
CA VAL A 125 1.22 -0.79 1.20
C VAL A 125 1.58 0.60 0.72
N ALA A 126 2.80 0.75 0.22
CA ALA A 126 3.35 2.02 -0.22
C ALA A 126 3.93 1.90 -1.63
N LEU A 127 3.58 2.85 -2.49
CA LEU A 127 4.04 3.00 -3.86
C LEU A 127 4.92 4.25 -3.95
N ALA A 128 6.18 4.10 -4.36
CA ALA A 128 7.05 5.21 -4.73
C ALA A 128 7.31 5.20 -6.24
N VAL A 129 7.05 6.34 -6.90
CA VAL A 129 7.17 6.48 -8.35
C VAL A 129 8.47 7.22 -8.68
N GLY A 130 9.45 6.51 -9.22
CA GLY A 130 10.69 7.09 -9.75
C GLY A 130 10.55 7.60 -11.18
N ASP A 131 11.69 7.88 -11.83
CA ASP A 131 11.71 8.38 -13.21
C ASP A 131 11.45 7.28 -14.25
N ALA A 132 11.96 6.07 -14.01
CA ALA A 132 11.88 4.94 -14.94
C ALA A 132 11.23 3.69 -14.32
N GLN A 133 10.94 3.71 -13.05
CA GLN A 133 10.43 2.55 -12.33
C GLN A 133 9.54 2.97 -11.16
N VAL A 134 8.65 2.07 -10.79
CA VAL A 134 7.92 2.13 -9.52
C VAL A 134 8.49 1.12 -8.55
N THR A 135 8.43 1.45 -7.29
CA THR A 135 8.72 0.52 -6.20
C THR A 135 7.49 0.40 -5.31
N VAL A 136 7.10 -0.83 -5.01
CA VAL A 136 6.04 -1.14 -4.04
C VAL A 136 6.69 -1.81 -2.85
N ALA A 137 6.36 -1.35 -1.64
CA ALA A 137 6.69 -2.02 -0.39
C ALA A 137 5.41 -2.34 0.36
N HIS A 138 5.26 -3.56 0.90
CA HIS A 138 4.08 -3.90 1.67
C HIS A 138 4.36 -4.85 2.84
N ALA A 139 3.52 -4.75 3.86
CA ALA A 139 3.39 -5.70 4.96
C ALA A 139 1.91 -5.77 5.35
N GLY A 140 1.30 -6.93 5.16
CA GLY A 140 -0.14 -7.14 5.35
C GLY A 140 -0.80 -7.64 4.07
N ASP A 141 -2.09 -7.42 3.99
CA ASP A 141 -3.00 -7.83 2.92
C ASP A 141 -3.67 -6.64 2.20
N SER A 142 -3.33 -5.39 2.55
CA SER A 142 -3.58 -4.25 1.68
C SER A 142 -2.80 -4.41 0.38
N ARG A 143 -3.41 -4.04 -0.75
CA ARG A 143 -2.92 -4.40 -2.08
C ARG A 143 -2.54 -3.22 -2.94
N CYS A 144 -1.59 -3.46 -3.86
CA CYS A 144 -1.29 -2.60 -4.99
C CYS A 144 -1.57 -3.35 -6.29
N TYR A 145 -2.29 -2.68 -7.20
CA TYR A 145 -2.56 -3.14 -8.57
C TYR A 145 -2.01 -2.16 -9.57
N ARG A 146 -1.68 -2.64 -10.77
CA ARG A 146 -1.36 -1.82 -11.95
C ARG A 146 -2.32 -2.14 -13.07
N LEU A 147 -2.98 -1.12 -13.60
CA LEU A 147 -3.70 -1.18 -14.86
C LEU A 147 -2.79 -0.64 -15.96
N ARG A 148 -2.43 -1.51 -16.91
CA ARG A 148 -1.68 -1.17 -18.12
C ARG A 148 -2.42 -1.71 -19.32
N GLY A 149 -2.85 -0.82 -20.22
CA GLY A 149 -3.73 -1.20 -21.33
C GLY A 149 -5.05 -1.79 -20.83
N ASP A 150 -5.28 -3.07 -21.05
CA ASP A 150 -6.49 -3.80 -20.63
C ASP A 150 -6.25 -4.80 -19.48
N GLU A 151 -5.05 -4.82 -18.94
CA GLU A 151 -4.69 -5.74 -17.87
C GLU A 151 -4.63 -5.03 -16.51
N LEU A 152 -5.48 -5.46 -15.56
CA LEU A 152 -5.33 -5.14 -14.14
C LEU A 152 -4.54 -6.27 -13.47
N LYS A 153 -3.29 -5.98 -13.11
CA LYS A 153 -2.39 -6.94 -12.48
C LYS A 153 -2.21 -6.62 -11.00
N ARG A 154 -2.48 -7.57 -10.12
CA ARG A 154 -2.10 -7.49 -8.70
C ARG A 154 -0.58 -7.56 -8.56
N LEU A 155 0.04 -6.57 -7.94
CA LEU A 155 1.48 -6.47 -7.74
C LEU A 155 1.93 -7.04 -6.39
N THR A 156 1.07 -7.00 -5.39
CA THR A 156 1.36 -7.49 -4.03
C THR A 156 0.84 -8.92 -3.83
N ARG A 157 1.49 -9.66 -2.95
CA ARG A 157 1.01 -10.95 -2.46
C ARG A 157 0.72 -10.82 -0.98
N ASP A 158 -0.51 -11.14 -0.56
CA ASP A 158 -0.95 -10.92 0.81
C ASP A 158 -0.12 -11.71 1.82
N HIS A 159 0.20 -11.08 2.93
CA HIS A 159 0.76 -11.74 4.08
C HIS A 159 -0.38 -12.23 4.99
N SER A 160 -1.05 -13.30 4.57
CA SER A 160 -2.17 -13.91 5.28
C SER A 160 -1.98 -15.43 5.42
N ILE A 161 -2.63 -16.02 6.43
CA ILE A 161 -2.56 -17.48 6.63
C ILE A 161 -3.08 -18.21 5.39
N VAL A 162 -4.11 -17.69 4.73
CA VAL A 162 -4.66 -18.33 3.54
C VAL A 162 -3.68 -18.34 2.37
N GLU A 163 -2.94 -17.25 2.15
CA GLU A 163 -1.91 -17.21 1.11
C GLU A 163 -0.74 -18.16 1.41
N GLU A 164 -0.36 -18.31 2.68
CA GLU A 164 0.64 -19.30 3.10
C GLU A 164 0.17 -20.72 2.86
N MET A 165 -1.13 -20.99 3.13
CA MET A 165 -1.73 -22.29 2.87
C MET A 165 -1.84 -22.62 1.39
N ILE A 166 -2.25 -21.65 0.55
CA ILE A 166 -2.29 -21.82 -0.91
C ILE A 166 -0.88 -22.13 -1.45
N ALA A 167 0.14 -21.43 -0.93
CA ALA A 167 1.52 -21.69 -1.33
C ALA A 167 2.00 -23.11 -0.94
N ALA A 168 1.57 -23.61 0.23
CA ALA A 168 1.90 -24.95 0.71
C ALA A 168 1.07 -26.05 0.04
N ARG A 169 -0.14 -25.72 -0.45
CA ARG A 169 -1.09 -26.63 -1.10
C ARG A 169 -1.76 -25.96 -2.30
N PRO A 170 -1.05 -25.86 -3.45
CA PRO A 170 -1.57 -25.21 -4.66
C PRO A 170 -2.84 -25.84 -5.24
N GLU A 171 -3.16 -27.06 -4.85
CA GLU A 171 -4.33 -27.82 -5.27
C GLU A 171 -5.62 -27.46 -4.51
N MET A 172 -5.55 -26.57 -3.51
CA MET A 172 -6.74 -26.15 -2.77
C MET A 172 -7.78 -25.50 -3.70
N THR A 173 -9.02 -25.92 -3.53
CA THR A 173 -10.16 -25.37 -4.26
C THR A 173 -10.63 -24.04 -3.65
N ASP A 174 -11.28 -23.21 -4.46
CA ASP A 174 -11.88 -21.94 -3.99
C ASP A 174 -12.88 -22.18 -2.85
N ALA A 175 -13.59 -23.32 -2.87
CA ALA A 175 -14.54 -23.70 -1.81
C ALA A 175 -13.82 -24.00 -0.48
N GLU A 176 -12.67 -24.67 -0.50
CA GLU A 176 -11.85 -24.92 0.69
C GLU A 176 -11.25 -23.64 1.24
N ILE A 177 -10.79 -22.76 0.35
CA ILE A 177 -10.27 -21.42 0.72
C ILE A 177 -11.38 -20.59 1.36
N ALA A 178 -12.57 -20.55 0.76
CA ALA A 178 -13.72 -19.81 1.29
C ALA A 178 -14.22 -20.32 2.65
N ALA A 179 -14.12 -21.64 2.88
CA ALA A 179 -14.52 -22.28 4.13
C ALA A 179 -13.50 -22.13 5.26
N PHE A 180 -12.29 -21.58 4.97
CA PHE A 180 -11.25 -21.48 5.97
C PHE A 180 -11.54 -20.37 7.00
N ALA A 181 -11.69 -20.77 8.27
CA ALA A 181 -12.15 -19.88 9.35
C ALA A 181 -11.22 -18.70 9.67
N HIS A 182 -9.92 -18.81 9.32
CA HIS A 182 -8.89 -17.81 9.62
C HIS A 182 -8.35 -17.13 8.36
N ARG A 183 -9.14 -17.05 7.30
CA ARG A 183 -8.70 -16.47 6.01
C ARG A 183 -8.23 -15.01 6.09
N ASN A 184 -8.80 -14.24 7.02
CA ASN A 184 -8.47 -12.81 7.22
C ASN A 184 -7.36 -12.57 8.26
N VAL A 185 -6.65 -13.62 8.70
CA VAL A 185 -5.56 -13.45 9.68
C VAL A 185 -4.29 -13.03 8.96
N VAL A 186 -3.88 -11.81 9.22
CA VAL A 186 -2.64 -11.21 8.71
C VAL A 186 -1.44 -11.79 9.46
N THR A 187 -0.41 -12.25 8.74
CA THR A 187 0.80 -12.87 9.30
C THR A 187 1.97 -11.89 9.44
N ARG A 188 1.87 -10.73 8.79
CA ARG A 188 2.87 -9.66 8.85
C ARG A 188 2.21 -8.29 8.90
N SER A 189 2.52 -7.48 9.93
CA SER A 189 2.02 -6.12 10.12
C SER A 189 3.02 -5.29 10.90
N LEU A 190 2.92 -3.97 10.81
CA LEU A 190 3.68 -3.03 11.61
C LEU A 190 3.14 -3.03 13.05
N GLY A 191 4.01 -2.79 14.01
CA GLY A 191 3.68 -2.76 15.44
C GLY A 191 3.75 -4.12 16.14
N SER A 192 3.56 -5.22 15.40
CA SER A 192 3.43 -6.57 15.97
C SER A 192 4.76 -7.23 16.34
N LYS A 193 5.82 -7.00 15.57
CA LYS A 193 7.14 -7.62 15.75
C LYS A 193 8.23 -6.56 15.87
N GLU A 194 9.35 -6.93 16.49
CA GLU A 194 10.50 -6.04 16.66
C GLU A 194 11.09 -5.61 15.34
N GLU A 195 11.28 -6.56 14.46
CA GLU A 195 11.70 -6.30 13.10
C GLU A 195 10.59 -6.61 12.13
N VAL A 196 10.40 -5.72 11.18
CA VAL A 196 9.58 -5.91 9.99
C VAL A 196 10.44 -5.71 8.77
N ASP A 197 10.42 -6.67 7.87
CA ASP A 197 11.02 -6.52 6.54
C ASP A 197 9.88 -6.55 5.53
N PRO A 198 9.57 -5.42 4.88
CA PRO A 198 8.49 -5.37 3.91
C PRO A 198 8.84 -6.21 2.68
N ALA A 199 7.85 -6.83 2.08
CA ALA A 199 8.04 -7.39 0.76
C ALA A 199 8.18 -6.23 -0.25
N MET A 200 9.12 -6.37 -1.17
CA MET A 200 9.48 -5.34 -2.13
C MET A 200 9.25 -5.83 -3.56
N LEU A 201 8.72 -4.94 -4.40
CA LEU A 201 8.61 -5.17 -5.84
C LEU A 201 9.08 -3.91 -6.56
N VAL A 202 9.83 -4.10 -7.63
CA VAL A 202 10.23 -3.03 -8.55
C VAL A 202 9.76 -3.41 -9.95
N GLU A 203 9.03 -2.51 -10.61
CA GLU A 203 8.58 -2.69 -12.00
C GLU A 203 8.91 -1.46 -12.85
N PRO A 204 9.11 -1.64 -14.17
CA PRO A 204 9.23 -0.51 -15.10
C PRO A 204 7.99 0.37 -15.11
N LEU A 205 8.18 1.68 -15.14
CA LEU A 205 7.13 2.69 -15.30
C LEU A 205 6.87 2.93 -16.79
N GLU A 206 5.59 3.00 -17.16
CA GLU A 206 5.17 3.39 -18.51
C GLU A 206 4.12 4.50 -18.45
N GLY A 207 4.16 5.41 -19.42
CA GLY A 207 3.11 6.42 -19.57
C GLY A 207 1.75 5.75 -19.82
N GLY A 208 0.70 6.26 -19.18
CA GLY A 208 -0.65 5.69 -19.21
C GLY A 208 -0.93 4.61 -18.17
N ASP A 209 0.05 4.18 -17.38
CA ASP A 209 -0.20 3.30 -16.23
C ASP A 209 -1.14 3.95 -15.22
N VAL A 210 -2.02 3.16 -14.65
CA VAL A 210 -2.79 3.56 -13.45
C VAL A 210 -2.55 2.55 -12.34
N TYR A 211 -2.09 3.04 -11.20
CA TYR A 211 -1.92 2.22 -10.00
C TYR A 211 -3.10 2.43 -9.07
N LEU A 212 -3.60 1.33 -8.50
CA LEU A 212 -4.57 1.32 -7.41
C LEU A 212 -3.90 0.75 -6.17
N VAL A 213 -3.88 1.52 -5.09
CA VAL A 213 -3.43 1.12 -3.75
C VAL A 213 -4.66 1.10 -2.86
N CYS A 214 -4.96 -0.01 -2.16
CA CYS A 214 -6.21 -0.15 -1.43
C CYS A 214 -6.13 -1.08 -0.22
N SER A 215 -7.04 -0.89 0.74
CA SER A 215 -7.28 -1.80 1.86
C SER A 215 -8.18 -2.99 1.46
N ASP A 216 -8.32 -3.94 2.36
CA ASP A 216 -9.06 -5.19 2.13
C ASP A 216 -10.58 -4.97 1.99
N GLY A 217 -11.15 -3.93 2.61
CA GLY A 217 -12.55 -3.57 2.44
C GLY A 217 -12.94 -3.25 1.00
N LEU A 218 -11.98 -2.80 0.16
CA LEU A 218 -12.22 -2.63 -1.27
C LEU A 218 -12.11 -3.98 -2.01
N TRP A 219 -10.94 -4.60 -2.03
CA TRP A 219 -10.68 -5.79 -2.86
C TRP A 219 -11.43 -7.03 -2.36
N GLY A 220 -11.77 -7.08 -1.07
CA GLY A 220 -12.60 -8.15 -0.48
C GLY A 220 -14.08 -8.05 -0.87
N SER A 221 -14.53 -6.85 -1.27
CA SER A 221 -15.93 -6.58 -1.61
C SER A 221 -16.17 -6.41 -3.11
N VAL A 222 -15.17 -5.97 -3.87
CA VAL A 222 -15.29 -5.65 -5.30
C VAL A 222 -14.35 -6.54 -6.12
N PRO A 223 -14.87 -7.39 -7.02
CA PRO A 223 -14.05 -8.24 -7.89
C PRO A 223 -13.10 -7.40 -8.79
N ASP A 224 -11.92 -7.94 -9.09
CA ASP A 224 -10.88 -7.29 -9.89
C ASP A 224 -11.41 -6.79 -11.25
N GLU A 225 -12.27 -7.55 -11.94
CA GLU A 225 -12.87 -7.15 -13.21
C GLU A 225 -13.80 -5.94 -13.06
N LYS A 226 -14.52 -5.81 -11.93
CA LYS A 226 -15.36 -4.63 -11.66
C LYS A 226 -14.48 -3.41 -11.35
N MET A 227 -13.42 -3.57 -10.54
CA MET A 227 -12.45 -2.50 -10.29
C MET A 227 -11.80 -2.01 -11.59
N LYS A 228 -11.33 -2.94 -12.44
CA LYS A 228 -10.80 -2.64 -13.76
C LYS A 228 -11.79 -1.86 -14.63
N GLY A 229 -13.04 -2.31 -14.66
CA GLY A 229 -14.11 -1.65 -15.41
C GLY A 229 -14.32 -0.21 -14.99
N ILE A 230 -14.38 0.06 -13.68
CA ILE A 230 -14.54 1.40 -13.11
C ILE A 230 -13.37 2.30 -13.52
N ILE A 231 -12.12 1.86 -13.29
CA ILE A 231 -10.93 2.66 -13.56
C ILE A 231 -10.82 3.01 -15.04
N ARG A 232 -11.14 2.07 -15.94
CA ARG A 232 -11.07 2.30 -17.39
C ARG A 232 -12.17 3.21 -17.93
N SER A 233 -13.40 3.05 -17.43
CA SER A 233 -14.55 3.79 -17.95
C SER A 233 -14.66 5.22 -17.39
N THR A 234 -13.87 5.55 -16.35
CA THR A 234 -13.96 6.82 -15.64
C THR A 234 -12.63 7.57 -15.73
N PRO A 235 -12.45 8.47 -16.74
CA PRO A 235 -11.20 9.22 -16.93
C PRO A 235 -10.87 10.17 -15.79
N ASP A 236 -11.86 10.69 -15.08
CA ASP A 236 -11.68 11.51 -13.88
C ASP A 236 -11.32 10.61 -12.71
N LEU A 237 -10.14 10.87 -12.07
CA LEU A 237 -9.63 10.02 -10.99
C LEU A 237 -10.46 10.13 -9.72
N ASP A 238 -10.93 11.33 -9.37
CA ASP A 238 -11.74 11.53 -8.17
C ASP A 238 -13.07 10.77 -8.30
N ALA A 239 -13.72 10.88 -9.47
CA ALA A 239 -14.92 10.11 -9.75
C ALA A 239 -14.66 8.60 -9.75
N ALA A 240 -13.54 8.13 -10.31
CA ALA A 240 -13.18 6.72 -10.31
C ALA A 240 -12.94 6.19 -8.89
N CYS A 241 -12.21 6.94 -8.06
CA CYS A 241 -12.00 6.62 -6.64
C CYS A 241 -13.35 6.53 -5.90
N GLN A 242 -14.23 7.52 -6.05
CA GLN A 242 -15.54 7.52 -5.40
C GLN A 242 -16.37 6.31 -5.83
N LEU A 243 -16.40 5.98 -7.12
CA LEU A 243 -17.12 4.81 -7.63
C LEU A 243 -16.58 3.48 -7.08
N LEU A 244 -15.28 3.39 -6.82
CA LEU A 244 -14.69 2.21 -6.15
C LEU A 244 -15.20 2.07 -4.72
N ILE A 245 -15.21 3.16 -3.96
CA ILE A 245 -15.75 3.20 -2.59
C ILE A 245 -17.25 2.86 -2.58
N ASP A 246 -18.02 3.47 -3.49
CA ASP A 246 -19.46 3.23 -3.61
C ASP A 246 -19.75 1.78 -3.95
N ALA A 247 -18.98 1.18 -4.87
CA ALA A 247 -19.13 -0.21 -5.27
C ALA A 247 -18.89 -1.20 -4.10
N ALA A 248 -17.93 -0.90 -3.21
CA ALA A 248 -17.68 -1.71 -2.01
C ALA A 248 -18.81 -1.51 -0.97
N ASN A 249 -19.29 -0.29 -0.80
CA ASN A 249 -20.43 0.00 0.06
C ASN A 249 -21.73 -0.66 -0.43
N GLU A 250 -21.97 -0.69 -1.75
CA GLU A 250 -23.12 -1.38 -2.36
C GLU A 250 -23.03 -2.91 -2.16
N ALA A 251 -21.83 -3.47 -2.13
CA ALA A 251 -21.59 -4.88 -1.83
C ALA A 251 -21.77 -5.23 -0.34
N GLY A 252 -22.16 -4.24 0.49
CA GLY A 252 -22.46 -4.41 1.90
C GLY A 252 -21.58 -3.62 2.85
N GLY A 253 -20.42 -3.11 2.39
CA GLY A 253 -19.47 -2.31 3.16
C GLY A 253 -19.10 -2.94 4.51
N PRO A 254 -18.59 -4.19 4.55
CA PRO A 254 -18.38 -4.92 5.81
C PRO A 254 -17.20 -4.39 6.61
N ASP A 255 -16.29 -3.65 5.97
CA ASP A 255 -15.09 -3.08 6.58
C ASP A 255 -14.82 -1.65 6.14
N ASN A 256 -13.76 -1.05 6.69
CA ASN A 256 -13.21 0.22 6.24
C ASN A 256 -12.71 0.08 4.80
N ILE A 257 -12.98 1.07 3.96
CA ILE A 257 -12.73 1.01 2.52
C ILE A 257 -11.84 2.18 2.14
N THR A 258 -10.64 1.90 1.69
CA THR A 258 -9.69 2.93 1.26
C THR A 258 -9.13 2.62 -0.12
N ALA A 259 -9.09 3.62 -0.99
CA ALA A 259 -8.53 3.55 -2.33
C ALA A 259 -7.71 4.80 -2.65
N VAL A 260 -6.53 4.60 -3.22
CA VAL A 260 -5.70 5.65 -3.82
C VAL A 260 -5.41 5.26 -5.26
N LEU A 261 -5.78 6.12 -6.20
CA LEU A 261 -5.46 5.98 -7.62
C LEU A 261 -4.34 6.93 -8.00
N VAL A 262 -3.38 6.42 -8.77
CA VAL A 262 -2.23 7.18 -9.29
C VAL A 262 -2.13 6.94 -10.79
N ARG A 263 -2.24 7.98 -11.60
CA ARG A 263 -2.07 7.92 -13.05
C ARG A 263 -0.75 8.53 -13.46
N VAL A 264 -0.06 7.82 -14.33
CA VAL A 264 1.18 8.26 -15.00
C VAL A 264 0.80 8.88 -16.34
N GLY A 265 1.23 10.12 -16.58
CA GLY A 265 0.95 10.87 -17.80
C GLY A 265 1.87 10.52 -18.96
#